data_b267be8da70fef4bd9a2b7d6b92c4ea8
#
_entry.id   b267be8da70fef4bd9a2b7d6b92c4ea8
#
_cell.length_a   1.000
_cell.length_b   1.000
_cell.length_c   1.000
_cell.angle_alpha   90.00
_cell.angle_beta   90.00
_cell.angle_gamma   90.00
#
_symmetry.space_group_name_H-M   'P 1'
#
loop_
_entity.id
_entity.type
_entity.pdbx_description
1 polymer ?
#
loop_
_entity_poly.entity_id
_entity_poly.type
_entity_poly.pdbx_seq_one_letter_code
_entity_poly.pdbx_strand_id
1 'polypeptide(L)'
;MKRLVNKRPICFAALALGIGIFLTGTYEDAVWARVLFLAAALIFSGFVLIFKKARLLYIPIFFALGVLLLSGVIDVYKSTAVTSEKAEITGTISTEIASKSEHSYYFKIDNVTIDGEETGKQAFVVSGFLPNARAGDKVKIVGDVSTYDMGFRDFTSYGARGTKFYVKSRKIENVGQGVLSFDKRVLIKYKRLLYDNCDDMTSDTALALLFGDRFAIDSQYSNNVKDAGILHIFAVSGLHVGMLAAVTAFLARKLKKKKALYILIVEIPLILYGWICGFGASVLRAIVMSTVFIVSGLTGRQRDSLNSLSLAAIIVLILNPTD
;
A
#
# COMPACT_ATOMS: atom_id res chain seq x y z
N MET A 1 -3.96 9.66 -34.04
CA MET A 1 -4.68 8.97 -32.95
C MET A 1 -4.93 7.47 -33.21
N LYS A 2 -5.58 7.02 -34.28
CA LYS A 2 -5.81 5.59 -34.59
C LYS A 2 -4.56 4.68 -34.53
N ARG A 3 -3.40 5.14 -34.99
CA ARG A 3 -2.14 4.37 -34.94
C ARG A 3 -1.58 4.17 -33.51
N LEU A 4 -1.76 5.12 -32.62
CA LEU A 4 -1.28 5.05 -31.23
C LEU A 4 -2.11 4.07 -30.39
N VAL A 5 -3.44 4.15 -30.47
CA VAL A 5 -4.37 3.27 -29.75
C VAL A 5 -4.17 1.80 -30.13
N ASN A 6 -3.93 1.52 -31.43
CA ASN A 6 -3.66 0.15 -31.89
C ASN A 6 -2.26 -0.37 -31.53
N LYS A 7 -1.28 0.52 -31.28
CA LYS A 7 0.08 0.12 -30.89
C LYS A 7 0.24 -0.09 -29.38
N ARG A 8 -0.59 0.56 -28.55
CA ARG A 8 -0.46 0.54 -27.07
C ARG A 8 -1.79 0.42 -26.37
N PRO A 9 -2.55 -0.67 -26.56
CA PRO A 9 -3.88 -0.82 -25.95
C PRO A 9 -3.83 -0.82 -24.43
N ILE A 10 -2.78 -1.39 -23.82
CA ILE A 10 -2.61 -1.46 -22.36
C ILE A 10 -2.50 -0.05 -21.74
N CYS A 11 -1.86 0.89 -22.43
CA CYS A 11 -1.75 2.27 -21.96
C CYS A 11 -3.12 2.95 -21.85
N PHE A 12 -3.98 2.79 -22.86
CA PHE A 12 -5.33 3.35 -22.84
C PHE A 12 -6.24 2.64 -21.80
N ALA A 13 -6.05 1.33 -21.59
CA ALA A 13 -6.72 0.59 -20.54
C ALA A 13 -6.34 1.12 -19.14
N ALA A 14 -5.05 1.34 -18.89
CA ALA A 14 -4.57 1.90 -17.63
C ALA A 14 -5.11 3.31 -17.38
N LEU A 15 -5.11 4.17 -18.41
CA LEU A 15 -5.68 5.52 -18.32
C LEU A 15 -7.19 5.48 -18.04
N ALA A 16 -7.94 4.61 -18.73
CA ALA A 16 -9.36 4.48 -18.54
C ALA A 16 -9.69 4.00 -17.10
N LEU A 17 -8.96 3.01 -16.60
CA LEU A 17 -9.08 2.51 -15.23
C LEU A 17 -8.81 3.64 -14.21
N GLY A 18 -7.69 4.35 -14.36
CA GLY A 18 -7.32 5.46 -13.48
C GLY A 18 -8.33 6.62 -13.50
N ILE A 19 -8.88 6.96 -14.67
CA ILE A 19 -9.93 7.99 -14.77
C ILE A 19 -11.21 7.53 -14.06
N GLY A 20 -11.61 6.26 -14.20
CA GLY A 20 -12.77 5.71 -13.50
C GLY A 20 -12.61 5.79 -11.98
N ILE A 21 -11.43 5.41 -11.46
CA ILE A 21 -11.09 5.52 -10.04
C ILE A 21 -11.10 6.98 -9.59
N PHE A 22 -10.43 7.87 -10.32
CA PHE A 22 -10.31 9.29 -9.96
C PHE A 22 -11.69 9.98 -9.89
N LEU A 23 -12.54 9.76 -10.89
CA LEU A 23 -13.89 10.35 -10.89
C LEU A 23 -14.75 9.80 -9.75
N THR A 24 -14.67 8.50 -9.45
CA THR A 24 -15.42 7.91 -8.34
C THR A 24 -14.92 8.46 -7.00
N GLY A 25 -13.61 8.68 -6.82
CA GLY A 25 -13.06 9.27 -5.62
C GLY A 25 -13.41 10.75 -5.44
N THR A 26 -13.52 11.50 -6.55
CA THR A 26 -13.93 12.91 -6.50
C THR A 26 -15.39 13.07 -6.07
N TYR A 27 -16.25 12.09 -6.38
CA TYR A 27 -17.68 12.10 -6.07
C TYR A 27 -18.05 10.94 -5.13
N GLU A 28 -17.23 10.68 -4.10
CA GLU A 28 -17.33 9.53 -3.21
C GLU A 28 -18.69 9.41 -2.47
N ASP A 29 -19.32 10.55 -2.12
CA ASP A 29 -20.62 10.58 -1.46
C ASP A 29 -21.81 10.56 -2.40
N ALA A 30 -21.57 10.75 -3.69
CA ALA A 30 -22.62 10.86 -4.70
C ALA A 30 -22.87 9.52 -5.40
N VAL A 31 -23.75 8.68 -4.84
CA VAL A 31 -24.15 7.40 -5.45
C VAL A 31 -24.69 7.59 -6.88
N TRP A 32 -25.43 8.69 -7.13
CA TRP A 32 -25.94 9.02 -8.46
C TRP A 32 -24.82 9.22 -9.50
N ALA A 33 -23.67 9.78 -9.08
CA ALA A 33 -22.54 9.99 -9.98
C ALA A 33 -21.94 8.64 -10.44
N ARG A 34 -21.84 7.65 -9.54
CA ARG A 34 -21.37 6.30 -9.88
C ARG A 34 -22.28 5.63 -10.93
N VAL A 35 -23.60 5.75 -10.75
CA VAL A 35 -24.59 5.24 -11.72
C VAL A 35 -24.43 5.96 -13.07
N LEU A 36 -24.26 7.27 -13.06
CA LEU A 36 -24.04 8.06 -14.27
C LEU A 36 -22.77 7.66 -15.01
N PHE A 37 -21.66 7.41 -14.29
CA PHE A 37 -20.39 6.96 -14.90
C PHE A 37 -20.53 5.57 -15.53
N LEU A 38 -21.22 4.64 -14.88
CA LEU A 38 -21.49 3.32 -15.43
C LEU A 38 -22.43 3.39 -16.66
N ALA A 39 -23.46 4.22 -16.61
CA ALA A 39 -24.34 4.47 -17.75
C ALA A 39 -23.56 5.06 -18.95
N ALA A 40 -22.68 6.04 -18.71
CA ALA A 40 -21.82 6.60 -19.74
C ALA A 40 -20.90 5.54 -20.37
N ALA A 41 -20.34 4.63 -19.56
CA ALA A 41 -19.54 3.51 -20.06
C ALA A 41 -20.35 2.56 -20.95
N LEU A 42 -21.59 2.26 -20.56
CA LEU A 42 -22.50 1.43 -21.35
C LEU A 42 -22.88 2.09 -22.67
N ILE A 43 -23.24 3.37 -22.66
CA ILE A 43 -23.57 4.15 -23.87
C ILE A 43 -22.35 4.19 -24.82
N PHE A 44 -21.17 4.43 -24.28
CA PHE A 44 -19.93 4.44 -25.08
C PHE A 44 -19.64 3.05 -25.66
N SER A 45 -19.89 1.98 -24.90
CA SER A 45 -19.75 0.60 -25.38
C SER A 45 -20.70 0.32 -26.55
N GLY A 46 -21.96 0.74 -26.45
CA GLY A 46 -22.97 0.64 -27.52
C GLY A 46 -22.53 1.40 -28.77
N PHE A 47 -22.04 2.64 -28.61
CA PHE A 47 -21.49 3.42 -29.71
C PHE A 47 -20.32 2.72 -30.43
N VAL A 48 -19.38 2.15 -29.65
CA VAL A 48 -18.22 1.41 -30.19
C VAL A 48 -18.68 0.17 -31.01
N LEU A 49 -19.73 -0.52 -30.57
CA LEU A 49 -20.30 -1.68 -31.26
C LEU A 49 -21.01 -1.27 -32.55
N ILE A 50 -21.86 -0.23 -32.52
CA ILE A 50 -22.58 0.29 -33.68
C ILE A 50 -21.60 0.65 -34.80
N PHE A 51 -20.49 1.30 -34.46
CA PHE A 51 -19.44 1.68 -35.44
C PHE A 51 -18.46 0.55 -35.76
N LYS A 52 -18.77 -0.70 -35.40
CA LYS A 52 -17.95 -1.91 -35.66
C LYS A 52 -16.49 -1.77 -35.23
N LYS A 53 -16.23 -1.00 -34.16
CA LYS A 53 -14.90 -0.78 -33.60
C LYS A 53 -14.67 -1.62 -32.34
N ALA A 54 -15.09 -2.88 -32.34
CA ALA A 54 -15.03 -3.78 -31.17
C ALA A 54 -13.68 -3.81 -30.44
N ARG A 55 -12.59 -3.51 -31.16
CA ARG A 55 -11.24 -3.40 -30.56
C ARG A 55 -11.07 -2.27 -29.55
N LEU A 56 -12.01 -1.32 -29.46
CA LEU A 56 -11.97 -0.21 -28.49
C LEU A 56 -12.82 -0.49 -27.25
N LEU A 57 -13.51 -1.62 -27.20
CA LEU A 57 -14.36 -1.98 -26.05
C LEU A 57 -13.61 -2.10 -24.72
N TYR A 58 -12.31 -2.37 -24.77
CA TYR A 58 -11.53 -2.43 -23.54
C TYR A 58 -11.50 -1.08 -22.79
N ILE A 59 -11.64 0.06 -23.46
CA ILE A 59 -11.61 1.39 -22.83
C ILE A 59 -12.79 1.55 -21.85
N PRO A 60 -14.07 1.45 -22.29
CA PRO A 60 -15.18 1.57 -21.35
C PRO A 60 -15.23 0.44 -20.33
N ILE A 61 -14.73 -0.76 -20.66
CA ILE A 61 -14.66 -1.89 -19.72
C ILE A 61 -13.69 -1.55 -18.57
N PHE A 62 -12.47 -1.09 -18.86
CA PHE A 62 -11.51 -0.72 -17.81
C PHE A 62 -11.96 0.53 -17.04
N PHE A 63 -12.63 1.47 -17.67
CA PHE A 63 -13.25 2.60 -17.00
C PHE A 63 -14.31 2.15 -15.99
N ALA A 64 -15.25 1.32 -16.43
CA ALA A 64 -16.29 0.77 -15.54
C ALA A 64 -15.69 -0.08 -14.41
N LEU A 65 -14.64 -0.85 -14.70
CA LEU A 65 -13.92 -1.61 -13.70
C LEU A 65 -13.32 -0.68 -12.61
N GLY A 66 -12.74 0.46 -13.00
CA GLY A 66 -12.21 1.46 -12.07
C GLY A 66 -13.30 2.03 -11.16
N VAL A 67 -14.45 2.37 -11.73
CA VAL A 67 -15.62 2.85 -10.96
C VAL A 67 -16.08 1.78 -9.97
N LEU A 68 -16.22 0.53 -10.38
CA LEU A 68 -16.70 -0.57 -9.53
C LEU A 68 -15.71 -0.92 -8.42
N LEU A 69 -14.42 -0.98 -8.72
CA LEU A 69 -13.37 -1.29 -7.74
C LEU A 69 -13.37 -0.28 -6.60
N LEU A 70 -13.27 1.01 -6.92
CA LEU A 70 -13.24 2.03 -5.87
C LEU A 70 -14.59 2.15 -5.14
N SER A 71 -15.73 2.03 -5.85
CA SER A 71 -17.05 2.00 -5.22
C SER A 71 -17.16 0.88 -4.18
N GLY A 72 -16.73 -0.34 -4.53
CA GLY A 72 -16.73 -1.46 -3.60
C GLY A 72 -15.89 -1.22 -2.37
N VAL A 73 -14.69 -0.62 -2.53
CA VAL A 73 -13.82 -0.27 -1.40
C VAL A 73 -14.48 0.79 -0.50
N ILE A 74 -15.04 1.85 -1.07
CA ILE A 74 -15.73 2.91 -0.32
C ILE A 74 -16.94 2.34 0.44
N ASP A 75 -17.75 1.52 -0.22
CA ASP A 75 -18.96 0.97 0.38
C ASP A 75 -18.63 0.01 1.54
N VAL A 76 -17.62 -0.86 1.38
CA VAL A 76 -17.10 -1.71 2.46
C VAL A 76 -16.51 -0.87 3.59
N TYR A 77 -15.80 0.21 3.28
CA TYR A 77 -15.25 1.10 4.30
C TYR A 77 -16.36 1.77 5.12
N LYS A 78 -17.38 2.32 4.46
CA LYS A 78 -18.50 2.99 5.12
C LYS A 78 -19.38 2.03 5.91
N SER A 79 -19.68 0.84 5.38
CA SER A 79 -20.51 -0.16 6.06
C SER A 79 -19.89 -0.73 7.33
N THR A 80 -18.57 -0.68 7.43
CA THR A 80 -17.81 -1.17 8.59
C THR A 80 -17.25 -0.04 9.46
N ALA A 81 -17.82 1.16 9.35
CA ALA A 81 -17.47 2.29 10.22
C ALA A 81 -17.97 2.02 11.64
N VAL A 82 -17.08 2.20 12.61
CA VAL A 82 -17.39 2.04 14.05
C VAL A 82 -16.99 3.33 14.74
N THR A 83 -17.92 3.85 15.54
CA THR A 83 -17.62 4.92 16.50
C THR A 83 -18.22 4.49 17.82
N SER A 84 -17.38 4.28 18.81
CA SER A 84 -17.80 3.85 20.15
C SER A 84 -16.98 4.57 21.20
N GLU A 85 -17.64 5.03 22.24
CA GLU A 85 -16.99 5.54 23.44
C GLU A 85 -16.78 4.40 24.44
N LYS A 86 -15.58 4.31 25.03
CA LYS A 86 -15.20 3.29 26.00
C LYS A 86 -15.28 1.84 25.49
N ALA A 87 -15.04 1.62 24.20
CA ALA A 87 -14.96 0.28 23.64
C ALA A 87 -13.81 -0.53 24.24
N GLU A 88 -14.00 -1.83 24.31
CA GLU A 88 -12.95 -2.78 24.62
C GLU A 88 -12.30 -3.28 23.35
N ILE A 89 -11.01 -2.93 23.18
CA ILE A 89 -10.26 -3.24 21.98
C ILE A 89 -9.14 -4.20 22.32
N THR A 90 -9.02 -5.30 21.60
CA THR A 90 -7.86 -6.15 21.70
C THR A 90 -7.10 -6.21 20.39
N GLY A 91 -5.78 -6.40 20.48
CA GLY A 91 -4.94 -6.49 19.30
C GLY A 91 -3.49 -6.77 19.65
N THR A 92 -2.66 -7.03 18.65
CA THR A 92 -1.22 -7.25 18.82
C THR A 92 -0.45 -6.01 18.37
N ILE A 93 0.43 -5.48 19.22
CA ILE A 93 1.27 -4.32 18.87
C ILE A 93 2.19 -4.71 17.71
N SER A 94 2.04 -4.01 16.61
CA SER A 94 2.75 -4.32 15.36
C SER A 94 3.88 -3.36 15.02
N THR A 95 4.02 -2.27 15.76
CA THR A 95 5.13 -1.30 15.63
C THR A 95 5.77 -1.07 16.99
N GLU A 96 6.98 -0.52 17.00
CA GLU A 96 7.52 0.04 18.24
C GLU A 96 6.67 1.21 18.72
N ILE A 97 6.67 1.45 20.02
CA ILE A 97 5.94 2.56 20.63
C ILE A 97 6.77 3.81 20.45
N ALA A 98 6.27 4.75 19.67
CA ALA A 98 6.93 6.02 19.42
C ALA A 98 6.33 7.12 20.29
N SER A 99 7.16 8.08 20.69
CA SER A 99 6.73 9.27 21.45
C SER A 99 6.80 10.50 20.55
N LYS A 100 5.77 11.35 20.61
CA LYS A 100 5.75 12.63 19.93
C LYS A 100 5.97 13.79 20.91
N SER A 101 5.69 13.57 22.19
CA SER A 101 5.91 14.50 23.29
C SER A 101 5.93 13.71 24.60
N GLU A 102 6.33 14.35 25.71
CA GLU A 102 6.43 13.69 27.02
C GLU A 102 5.16 12.95 27.48
N HIS A 103 3.99 13.28 26.92
CA HIS A 103 2.70 12.68 27.29
C HIS A 103 1.89 12.22 26.08
N SER A 104 2.56 11.88 24.97
CA SER A 104 1.85 11.41 23.77
C SER A 104 2.62 10.28 23.10
N TYR A 105 2.14 9.07 23.30
CA TYR A 105 2.68 7.83 22.76
C TYR A 105 1.75 7.30 21.68
N TYR A 106 2.30 6.75 20.62
CA TYR A 106 1.53 6.19 19.51
C TYR A 106 2.15 4.92 18.98
N PHE A 107 1.30 3.99 18.57
CA PHE A 107 1.67 2.70 18.01
C PHE A 107 0.53 2.13 17.19
N LYS A 108 0.81 1.10 16.42
CA LYS A 108 -0.22 0.37 15.67
C LYS A 108 -0.46 -1.00 16.28
N ILE A 109 -1.71 -1.43 16.21
CA ILE A 109 -2.11 -2.79 16.58
C ILE A 109 -2.74 -3.47 15.37
N ASP A 110 -2.46 -4.76 15.24
CA ASP A 110 -3.01 -5.65 14.23
C ASP A 110 -4.03 -6.60 14.84
N ASN A 111 -4.82 -7.24 13.96
CA ASN A 111 -5.84 -8.21 14.37
C ASN A 111 -6.78 -7.62 15.42
N VAL A 112 -7.29 -6.44 15.11
CA VAL A 112 -8.13 -5.67 16.03
C VAL A 112 -9.46 -6.34 16.21
N THR A 113 -9.83 -6.57 17.47
CA THR A 113 -11.17 -6.98 17.89
C THR A 113 -11.78 -5.85 18.69
N ILE A 114 -13.00 -5.44 18.39
CA ILE A 114 -13.73 -4.37 19.07
C ILE A 114 -14.97 -4.99 19.71
N ASP A 115 -15.09 -4.86 21.01
CA ASP A 115 -16.21 -5.42 21.81
C ASP A 115 -16.52 -6.90 21.50
N GLY A 116 -15.47 -7.68 21.20
CA GLY A 116 -15.54 -9.12 20.89
C GLY A 116 -15.72 -9.45 19.42
N GLU A 117 -15.96 -8.47 18.54
CA GLU A 117 -16.06 -8.68 17.09
C GLU A 117 -14.71 -8.52 16.40
N GLU A 118 -14.27 -9.54 15.67
CA GLU A 118 -13.04 -9.50 14.87
C GLU A 118 -13.20 -8.62 13.65
N THR A 119 -12.40 -7.57 13.55
CA THR A 119 -12.42 -6.67 12.39
C THR A 119 -11.37 -7.03 11.35
N GLY A 120 -10.33 -7.78 11.73
CA GLY A 120 -9.20 -8.17 10.87
C GLY A 120 -8.40 -6.99 10.31
N LYS A 121 -8.58 -5.78 10.84
CA LYS A 121 -7.93 -4.55 10.38
C LYS A 121 -6.91 -4.05 11.38
N GLN A 122 -6.19 -2.99 11.00
CA GLN A 122 -5.23 -2.30 11.87
C GLN A 122 -5.88 -1.10 12.53
N ALA A 123 -5.43 -0.79 13.75
CA ALA A 123 -5.77 0.46 14.41
C ALA A 123 -4.51 1.24 14.78
N PHE A 124 -4.62 2.56 14.70
CA PHE A 124 -3.64 3.51 15.20
C PHE A 124 -4.06 3.92 16.60
N VAL A 125 -3.21 3.67 17.59
CA VAL A 125 -3.48 3.94 19.00
C VAL A 125 -2.69 5.15 19.45
N VAL A 126 -3.36 6.07 20.12
CA VAL A 126 -2.73 7.20 20.82
C VAL A 126 -2.99 7.06 22.31
N SER A 127 -1.94 7.16 23.10
CA SER A 127 -1.97 7.06 24.56
C SER A 127 -1.33 8.27 25.21
N GLY A 128 -1.94 8.78 26.27
CA GLY A 128 -1.38 9.83 27.12
C GLY A 128 -0.33 9.35 28.14
N PHE A 129 -0.04 8.06 28.17
CA PHE A 129 0.92 7.43 29.07
C PHE A 129 1.71 6.35 28.33
N LEU A 130 2.94 6.06 28.81
CA LEU A 130 3.76 4.99 28.25
C LEU A 130 3.14 3.63 28.60
N PRO A 131 2.73 2.83 27.61
CA PRO A 131 2.20 1.49 27.88
C PRO A 131 3.28 0.55 28.40
N ASN A 132 2.94 -0.28 29.39
CA ASN A 132 3.83 -1.37 29.82
C ASN A 132 3.69 -2.57 28.87
N ALA A 133 4.05 -2.36 27.62
CA ALA A 133 3.96 -3.35 26.54
C ALA A 133 5.00 -3.04 25.46
N ARG A 134 5.33 -4.03 24.64
CA ARG A 134 6.32 -3.94 23.57
C ARG A 134 5.73 -4.44 22.26
N ALA A 135 6.41 -4.13 21.17
CA ALA A 135 6.06 -4.71 19.87
C ALA A 135 6.06 -6.24 19.94
N GLY A 136 4.95 -6.84 19.52
CA GLY A 136 4.68 -8.27 19.62
C GLY A 136 3.77 -8.67 20.79
N ASP A 137 3.50 -7.79 21.75
CA ASP A 137 2.59 -8.08 22.85
C ASP A 137 1.13 -7.94 22.39
N LYS A 138 0.28 -8.81 22.94
CA LYS A 138 -1.18 -8.69 22.85
C LYS A 138 -1.66 -7.76 23.95
N VAL A 139 -2.39 -6.74 23.56
CA VAL A 139 -2.90 -5.72 24.49
C VAL A 139 -4.41 -5.65 24.46
N LYS A 140 -4.96 -5.35 25.62
CA LYS A 140 -6.36 -5.00 25.82
C LYS A 140 -6.42 -3.50 26.14
N ILE A 141 -7.14 -2.76 25.33
CA ILE A 141 -7.24 -1.31 25.40
C ILE A 141 -8.70 -0.96 25.67
N VAL A 142 -8.92 -0.11 26.66
CA VAL A 142 -10.21 0.53 26.87
C VAL A 142 -10.06 1.99 26.45
N GLY A 143 -10.87 2.41 25.49
CA GLY A 143 -10.72 3.74 24.93
C GLY A 143 -11.82 4.10 23.92
N ASP A 144 -11.70 5.29 23.38
CA ASP A 144 -12.63 5.78 22.36
C ASP A 144 -12.13 5.35 21.00
N VAL A 145 -12.98 4.65 20.24
CA VAL A 145 -12.70 4.21 18.87
C VAL A 145 -13.46 5.09 17.92
N SER A 146 -12.77 5.53 16.89
CA SER A 146 -13.42 6.16 15.74
C SER A 146 -12.83 5.58 14.46
N THR A 147 -13.69 5.33 13.49
CA THR A 147 -13.22 5.15 12.12
C THR A 147 -12.76 6.51 11.62
N TYR A 148 -11.64 6.55 10.92
CA TYR A 148 -11.22 7.80 10.30
C TYR A 148 -12.32 8.28 9.35
N ASP A 149 -12.98 9.39 9.70
CA ASP A 149 -13.90 10.08 8.80
C ASP A 149 -13.04 10.95 7.85
N MET A 150 -12.68 10.33 6.74
CA MET A 150 -11.69 10.90 5.85
C MET A 150 -12.29 11.09 4.47
N GLY A 151 -12.20 12.30 3.96
CA GLY A 151 -12.35 12.53 2.53
C GLY A 151 -11.36 11.66 1.74
N PHE A 152 -11.63 11.45 0.46
CA PHE A 152 -10.85 10.58 -0.44
C PHE A 152 -9.33 10.72 -0.29
N ARG A 153 -8.83 11.92 -0.02
CA ARG A 153 -7.42 12.23 0.13
C ARG A 153 -6.77 11.58 1.35
N ASP A 154 -7.49 11.54 2.46
CA ASP A 154 -7.00 10.95 3.72
C ASP A 154 -7.22 9.44 3.71
N PHE A 155 -8.32 8.98 3.12
CA PHE A 155 -8.60 7.58 2.86
C PHE A 155 -7.47 6.91 2.07
N THR A 156 -6.95 7.56 1.00
CA THR A 156 -5.83 7.04 0.23
C THR A 156 -4.54 6.95 1.06
N SER A 157 -4.34 7.86 2.02
CA SER A 157 -3.12 7.89 2.83
C SER A 157 -3.07 6.83 3.92
N TYR A 158 -4.18 6.54 4.58
CA TYR A 158 -4.27 5.62 5.73
C TYR A 158 -4.96 4.30 5.38
N GLY A 159 -6.02 4.33 4.60
CA GLY A 159 -6.75 3.16 4.13
C GLY A 159 -5.90 2.24 3.27
N ALA A 160 -5.08 2.79 2.37
CA ALA A 160 -4.11 2.07 1.56
C ALA A 160 -3.09 1.29 2.40
N ARG A 161 -2.80 1.76 3.62
CA ARG A 161 -1.89 1.10 4.57
C ARG A 161 -2.59 0.14 5.52
N GLY A 162 -3.88 -0.15 5.31
CA GLY A 162 -4.67 -1.07 6.12
C GLY A 162 -5.12 -0.53 7.48
N THR A 163 -4.75 0.71 7.84
CA THR A 163 -5.14 1.33 9.11
C THR A 163 -6.55 1.91 8.97
N LYS A 164 -7.50 1.37 9.71
CA LYS A 164 -8.91 1.76 9.61
C LYS A 164 -9.41 2.54 10.82
N PHE A 165 -8.93 2.21 12.00
CA PHE A 165 -9.43 2.74 13.24
C PHE A 165 -8.40 3.67 13.90
N TYR A 166 -8.90 4.72 14.51
CA TYR A 166 -8.17 5.57 15.43
C TYR A 166 -8.69 5.28 16.84
N VAL A 167 -7.76 4.99 17.75
CA VAL A 167 -8.07 4.64 19.12
C VAL A 167 -7.39 5.63 20.07
N LYS A 168 -8.18 6.34 20.85
CA LYS A 168 -7.68 7.13 21.97
C LYS A 168 -7.77 6.30 23.23
N SER A 169 -6.65 5.78 23.70
CA SER A 169 -6.63 4.89 24.85
C SER A 169 -6.83 5.64 26.17
N ARG A 170 -7.63 5.04 27.06
CA ARG A 170 -7.79 5.46 28.45
C ARG A 170 -7.07 4.51 29.39
N LYS A 171 -7.03 3.23 29.06
CA LYS A 171 -6.34 2.17 29.79
C LYS A 171 -5.76 1.16 28.81
N ILE A 172 -4.56 0.67 29.09
CA ILE A 172 -3.89 -0.37 28.31
C ILE A 172 -3.40 -1.44 29.29
N GLU A 173 -3.76 -2.69 29.02
CA GLU A 173 -3.32 -3.86 29.78
C GLU A 173 -2.59 -4.80 28.84
N ASN A 174 -1.44 -5.30 29.26
CA ASN A 174 -0.73 -6.36 28.54
C ASN A 174 -1.39 -7.70 28.90
N VAL A 175 -1.88 -8.42 27.89
CA VAL A 175 -2.60 -9.70 28.07
C VAL A 175 -1.68 -10.89 27.77
N GLY A 176 -0.47 -10.64 27.23
CA GLY A 176 0.49 -11.68 26.91
C GLY A 176 1.14 -11.48 25.53
N GLN A 177 1.66 -12.55 24.96
CA GLN A 177 2.28 -12.48 23.65
C GLN A 177 1.24 -12.65 22.54
N GLY A 178 1.33 -11.79 21.53
CA GLY A 178 0.53 -11.84 20.32
C GLY A 178 1.22 -12.56 19.17
N VAL A 179 0.47 -12.81 18.11
CA VAL A 179 1.02 -13.39 16.87
C VAL A 179 1.28 -12.29 15.84
N LEU A 180 2.53 -12.11 15.51
CA LEU A 180 2.95 -11.20 14.44
C LEU A 180 3.22 -11.97 13.13
N SER A 181 2.89 -11.34 12.02
CA SER A 181 3.27 -11.81 10.68
C SER A 181 4.81 -11.85 10.52
N PHE A 182 5.29 -12.68 9.60
CA PHE A 182 6.73 -12.89 9.42
C PHE A 182 7.46 -11.60 9.04
N ASP A 183 6.90 -10.80 8.14
CA ASP A 183 7.43 -9.49 7.73
C ASP A 183 7.64 -8.55 8.92
N LYS A 184 6.66 -8.45 9.81
CA LYS A 184 6.76 -7.61 11.02
C LYS A 184 7.77 -8.12 12.01
N ARG A 185 7.86 -9.46 12.19
CA ARG A 185 8.91 -10.06 13.03
C ARG A 185 10.31 -9.74 12.51
N VAL A 186 10.50 -9.82 11.19
CA VAL A 186 11.78 -9.47 10.56
C VAL A 186 12.07 -8.00 10.78
N LEU A 187 11.11 -7.11 10.52
CA LEU A 187 11.28 -5.67 10.68
C LEU A 187 11.62 -5.29 12.13
N ILE A 188 10.90 -5.82 13.13
CA ILE A 188 11.16 -5.57 14.55
C ILE A 188 12.56 -6.08 14.95
N LYS A 189 12.98 -7.25 14.44
CA LYS A 189 14.33 -7.77 14.71
C LYS A 189 15.41 -6.83 14.18
N TYR A 190 15.25 -6.33 12.95
CA TYR A 190 16.19 -5.36 12.38
C TYR A 190 16.16 -4.02 13.11
N LYS A 191 14.99 -3.56 13.55
CA LYS A 191 14.87 -2.37 14.39
C LYS A 191 15.71 -2.51 15.65
N ARG A 192 15.50 -3.56 16.43
CA ARG A 192 16.28 -3.80 17.66
C ARG A 192 17.78 -3.81 17.38
N LEU A 193 18.19 -4.52 16.33
CA LEU A 193 19.62 -4.58 15.97
C LEU A 193 20.20 -3.21 15.64
N LEU A 194 19.45 -2.31 15.00
CA LEU A 194 19.90 -0.96 14.70
C LEU A 194 19.95 -0.10 15.97
N TYR A 195 18.91 -0.08 16.79
CA TYR A 195 18.88 0.68 18.04
C TYR A 195 19.91 0.20 19.08
N ASP A 196 20.25 -1.10 19.08
CA ASP A 196 21.29 -1.64 19.96
C ASP A 196 22.72 -1.22 19.55
N ASN A 197 22.92 -0.82 18.27
CA ASN A 197 24.27 -0.55 17.73
C ASN A 197 24.46 0.86 17.17
N CYS A 198 23.39 1.63 16.98
CA CYS A 198 23.41 2.98 16.43
C CYS A 198 22.58 3.92 17.31
N ASP A 199 22.79 5.21 17.16
CA ASP A 199 21.92 6.22 17.75
C ASP A 199 20.51 6.20 17.13
N ASP A 200 19.53 6.71 17.86
CA ASP A 200 18.12 6.68 17.47
C ASP A 200 17.89 7.33 16.10
N MET A 201 18.50 8.50 15.83
CA MET A 201 18.34 9.22 14.58
C MET A 201 18.89 8.44 13.38
N THR A 202 20.04 7.80 13.54
CA THR A 202 20.63 6.94 12.50
C THR A 202 19.77 5.71 12.27
N SER A 203 19.26 5.10 13.33
CA SER A 203 18.39 3.92 13.28
C SER A 203 17.09 4.21 12.56
N ASP A 204 16.40 5.31 12.90
CA ASP A 204 15.17 5.75 12.26
C ASP A 204 15.38 6.09 10.78
N THR A 205 16.48 6.79 10.47
CA THR A 205 16.86 7.11 9.10
C THR A 205 17.11 5.85 8.27
N ALA A 206 17.86 4.89 8.80
CA ALA A 206 18.15 3.63 8.13
C ALA A 206 16.88 2.81 7.89
N LEU A 207 15.96 2.74 8.86
CA LEU A 207 14.69 2.04 8.74
C LEU A 207 13.79 2.68 7.68
N ALA A 208 13.72 4.00 7.65
CA ALA A 208 12.97 4.73 6.64
C ALA A 208 13.54 4.51 5.23
N LEU A 209 14.86 4.56 5.07
CA LEU A 209 15.53 4.36 3.78
C LEU A 209 15.39 2.91 3.28
N LEU A 210 15.63 1.93 4.14
CA LEU A 210 15.67 0.52 3.74
C LEU A 210 14.29 -0.12 3.63
N PHE A 211 13.37 0.20 4.52
CA PHE A 211 12.06 -0.45 4.63
C PHE A 211 10.87 0.49 4.42
N GLY A 212 11.11 1.81 4.30
CA GLY A 212 10.06 2.82 4.19
C GLY A 212 9.30 3.05 5.50
N ASP A 213 9.84 2.56 6.61
CA ASP A 213 9.24 2.74 7.93
C ASP A 213 9.61 4.11 8.51
N ARG A 214 8.69 5.05 8.39
CA ARG A 214 8.84 6.42 8.88
C ARG A 214 8.16 6.64 10.23
N PHE A 215 7.71 5.58 10.86
CA PHE A 215 6.82 5.67 12.01
C PHE A 215 7.50 6.33 13.22
N ALA A 216 8.79 6.07 13.44
CA ALA A 216 9.55 6.59 14.55
C ALA A 216 10.29 7.91 14.24
N ILE A 217 10.33 8.34 12.98
CA ILE A 217 11.02 9.59 12.61
C ILE A 217 10.39 10.78 13.34
N ASP A 218 11.23 11.52 14.06
CA ASP A 218 10.82 12.75 14.74
C ASP A 218 10.18 13.76 13.76
N SER A 219 9.12 14.41 14.22
CA SER A 219 8.34 15.34 13.40
C SER A 219 9.17 16.54 12.93
N GLN A 220 10.09 17.04 13.76
CA GLN A 220 10.96 18.17 13.41
C GLN A 220 11.96 17.75 12.33
N TYR A 221 12.57 16.57 12.47
CA TYR A 221 13.47 16.02 11.46
C TYR A 221 12.73 15.75 10.13
N SER A 222 11.53 15.18 10.21
CA SER A 222 10.68 14.94 9.02
C SER A 222 10.32 16.24 8.30
N ASN A 223 10.03 17.33 9.03
CA ASN A 223 9.75 18.64 8.45
C ASN A 223 10.99 19.23 7.79
N ASN A 224 12.15 19.17 8.43
CA ASN A 224 13.41 19.66 7.85
C ASN A 224 13.74 18.94 6.53
N VAL A 225 13.54 17.63 6.49
CA VAL A 225 13.73 16.80 5.27
C VAL A 225 12.72 17.16 4.19
N LYS A 226 11.47 17.47 4.58
CA LYS A 226 10.41 17.92 3.66
C LYS A 226 10.74 19.30 3.08
N ASP A 227 11.20 20.22 3.91
CA ASP A 227 11.58 21.58 3.49
C ASP A 227 12.81 21.56 2.57
N ALA A 228 13.73 20.62 2.79
CA ALA A 228 14.84 20.35 1.88
C ALA A 228 14.43 19.65 0.57
N GLY A 229 13.15 19.26 0.41
CA GLY A 229 12.63 18.60 -0.80
C GLY A 229 13.06 17.15 -0.97
N ILE A 230 13.72 16.54 0.00
CA ILE A 230 14.28 15.17 -0.08
C ILE A 230 13.43 14.11 0.62
N LEU A 231 12.22 14.45 1.06
CA LEU A 231 11.30 13.52 1.74
C LEU A 231 11.01 12.24 0.91
N HIS A 232 11.08 12.34 -0.41
CA HIS A 232 10.87 11.20 -1.32
C HIS A 232 11.92 10.10 -1.17
N ILE A 233 13.11 10.41 -0.63
CA ILE A 233 14.19 9.42 -0.38
C ILE A 233 13.78 8.43 0.72
N PHE A 234 12.99 8.88 1.71
CA PHE A 234 12.47 8.04 2.78
C PHE A 234 11.28 7.14 2.36
N ALA A 235 10.86 7.20 1.11
CA ALA A 235 9.99 6.18 0.56
C ALA A 235 10.84 5.11 -0.10
N VAL A 236 10.54 3.84 0.14
CA VAL A 236 11.15 2.77 -0.65
C VAL A 236 10.86 3.04 -2.12
N SER A 237 11.93 3.29 -2.86
CA SER A 237 11.83 3.73 -4.25
C SER A 237 12.05 2.56 -5.22
N GLY A 238 11.64 2.76 -6.47
CA GLY A 238 11.96 1.84 -7.55
C GLY A 238 13.46 1.62 -7.75
N LEU A 239 14.32 2.57 -7.29
CA LEU A 239 15.76 2.43 -7.34
C LEU A 239 16.26 1.29 -6.44
N HIS A 240 15.72 1.15 -5.22
CA HIS A 240 16.09 0.07 -4.29
C HIS A 240 15.75 -1.30 -4.90
N VAL A 241 14.53 -1.44 -5.45
CA VAL A 241 14.10 -2.65 -6.16
C VAL A 241 14.97 -2.90 -7.40
N GLY A 242 15.28 -1.84 -8.17
CA GLY A 242 16.13 -1.92 -9.35
C GLY A 242 17.55 -2.36 -9.04
N MET A 243 18.16 -1.85 -7.95
CA MET A 243 19.48 -2.29 -7.48
C MET A 243 19.45 -3.76 -7.07
N LEU A 244 18.46 -4.17 -6.28
CA LEU A 244 18.31 -5.55 -5.88
C LEU A 244 18.13 -6.48 -7.10
N ALA A 245 17.30 -6.08 -8.07
CA ALA A 245 17.13 -6.80 -9.34
C ALA A 245 18.43 -6.92 -10.13
N ALA A 246 19.23 -5.85 -10.19
CA ALA A 246 20.51 -5.86 -10.89
C ALA A 246 21.51 -6.80 -10.24
N VAL A 247 21.63 -6.75 -8.91
CA VAL A 247 22.53 -7.63 -8.13
C VAL A 247 22.13 -9.10 -8.29
N THR A 248 20.85 -9.43 -8.08
CA THR A 248 20.36 -10.80 -8.21
C THR A 248 20.48 -11.33 -9.64
N ALA A 249 20.18 -10.50 -10.65
CA ALA A 249 20.36 -10.85 -12.05
C ALA A 249 21.85 -11.07 -12.41
N PHE A 250 22.75 -10.27 -11.84
CA PHE A 250 24.20 -10.46 -12.03
C PHE A 250 24.67 -11.78 -11.42
N LEU A 251 24.26 -12.08 -10.19
CA LEU A 251 24.62 -13.34 -9.54
C LEU A 251 24.05 -14.55 -10.28
N ALA A 252 22.81 -14.45 -10.76
CA ALA A 252 22.15 -15.50 -11.53
C ALA A 252 22.60 -15.61 -12.99
N ARG A 253 23.49 -14.75 -13.49
CA ARG A 253 23.85 -14.64 -14.93
C ARG A 253 24.24 -15.98 -15.60
N LYS A 254 24.87 -16.89 -14.86
CA LYS A 254 25.27 -18.22 -15.38
C LYS A 254 24.07 -19.13 -15.65
N LEU A 255 22.93 -18.83 -15.05
CA LEU A 255 21.68 -19.60 -15.15
C LEU A 255 20.73 -19.12 -16.26
N LYS A 256 21.11 -18.13 -17.07
CA LYS A 256 20.28 -17.58 -18.16
C LYS A 256 19.80 -18.63 -19.15
N LYS A 257 20.56 -19.72 -19.34
CA LYS A 257 20.14 -20.86 -20.19
C LYS A 257 18.95 -21.61 -19.59
N LYS A 258 18.83 -21.67 -18.26
CA LYS A 258 17.70 -22.25 -17.52
C LYS A 258 16.72 -21.12 -17.14
N LYS A 259 15.96 -20.64 -18.13
CA LYS A 259 15.13 -19.43 -18.02
C LYS A 259 14.24 -19.38 -16.78
N ALA A 260 13.55 -20.46 -16.46
CA ALA A 260 12.67 -20.53 -15.29
C ALA A 260 13.45 -20.34 -13.97
N LEU A 261 14.58 -21.06 -13.82
CA LEU A 261 15.42 -20.94 -12.64
C LEU A 261 16.03 -19.55 -12.49
N TYR A 262 16.43 -18.95 -13.61
CA TYR A 262 16.93 -17.56 -13.63
C TYR A 262 15.86 -16.57 -13.13
N ILE A 263 14.63 -16.67 -13.63
CA ILE A 263 13.51 -15.84 -13.20
C ILE A 263 13.26 -16.03 -11.71
N LEU A 264 13.15 -17.27 -11.22
CA LEU A 264 12.90 -17.55 -9.81
C LEU A 264 13.97 -16.94 -8.88
N ILE A 265 15.26 -17.07 -9.23
CA ILE A 265 16.35 -16.56 -8.40
C ILE A 265 16.35 -15.03 -8.36
N VAL A 266 15.89 -14.36 -9.41
CA VAL A 266 15.81 -12.90 -9.42
C VAL A 266 14.54 -12.42 -8.74
N GLU A 267 13.38 -13.03 -9.01
CA GLU A 267 12.09 -12.53 -8.55
C GLU A 267 11.80 -12.84 -7.06
N ILE A 268 12.24 -13.99 -6.54
CA ILE A 268 12.01 -14.35 -5.13
C ILE A 268 12.55 -13.29 -4.17
N PRO A 269 13.80 -12.82 -4.28
CA PRO A 269 14.31 -11.75 -3.41
C PRO A 269 13.54 -10.43 -3.57
N LEU A 270 13.08 -10.10 -4.78
CA LEU A 270 12.28 -8.88 -5.02
C LEU A 270 10.92 -8.97 -4.34
N ILE A 271 10.25 -10.11 -4.45
CA ILE A 271 8.95 -10.34 -3.80
C ILE A 271 9.10 -10.34 -2.28
N LEU A 272 10.12 -11.00 -1.73
CA LEU A 272 10.39 -11.00 -0.30
C LEU A 272 10.68 -9.60 0.22
N TYR A 273 11.50 -8.83 -0.49
CA TYR A 273 11.76 -7.44 -0.15
C TYR A 273 10.49 -6.59 -0.21
N GLY A 274 9.70 -6.75 -1.27
CA GLY A 274 8.41 -6.09 -1.40
C GLY A 274 7.44 -6.42 -0.25
N TRP A 275 7.44 -7.67 0.19
CA TRP A 275 6.61 -8.11 1.32
C TRP A 275 7.04 -7.43 2.63
N ILE A 276 8.33 -7.41 2.94
CA ILE A 276 8.86 -6.73 4.13
C ILE A 276 8.54 -5.23 4.11
N CYS A 277 8.60 -4.60 2.92
CA CYS A 277 8.26 -3.18 2.73
C CYS A 277 6.75 -2.91 2.63
N GLY A 278 5.88 -3.94 2.76
CA GLY A 278 4.42 -3.82 2.71
C GLY A 278 3.83 -3.58 1.32
N PHE A 279 4.54 -3.95 0.24
CA PHE A 279 4.09 -3.81 -1.15
C PHE A 279 3.51 -2.44 -1.53
N GLY A 280 4.11 -1.34 -1.04
CA GLY A 280 3.68 0.00 -1.47
C GLY A 280 3.71 0.15 -3.00
N ALA A 281 2.87 1.03 -3.56
CA ALA A 281 2.69 1.21 -5.00
C ALA A 281 4.00 1.37 -5.79
N SER A 282 4.98 2.10 -5.22
CA SER A 282 6.30 2.29 -5.85
C SER A 282 7.09 0.99 -5.97
N VAL A 283 7.05 0.15 -4.93
CA VAL A 283 7.74 -1.14 -4.89
C VAL A 283 7.08 -2.13 -5.84
N LEU A 284 5.75 -2.25 -5.76
CA LEU A 284 4.99 -3.16 -6.62
C LEU A 284 5.17 -2.82 -8.10
N ARG A 285 5.10 -1.53 -8.45
CA ARG A 285 5.37 -1.05 -9.81
C ARG A 285 6.77 -1.46 -10.28
N ALA A 286 7.79 -1.28 -9.44
CA ALA A 286 9.15 -1.60 -9.78
C ALA A 286 9.36 -3.13 -9.96
N ILE A 287 8.75 -3.96 -9.12
CA ILE A 287 8.77 -5.43 -9.25
C ILE A 287 8.15 -5.83 -10.59
N VAL A 288 6.92 -5.37 -10.90
CA VAL A 288 6.25 -5.70 -12.16
C VAL A 288 7.07 -5.27 -13.38
N MET A 289 7.62 -4.05 -13.35
CA MET A 289 8.46 -3.57 -14.46
C MET A 289 9.74 -4.37 -14.61
N SER A 290 10.38 -4.77 -13.50
CA SER A 290 11.57 -5.63 -13.50
C SER A 290 11.26 -7.01 -14.09
N THR A 291 10.14 -7.61 -13.67
CA THR A 291 9.67 -8.90 -14.21
C THR A 291 9.46 -8.83 -15.71
N VAL A 292 8.73 -7.82 -16.19
CA VAL A 292 8.50 -7.62 -17.63
C VAL A 292 9.82 -7.42 -18.40
N PHE A 293 10.76 -6.66 -17.81
CA PHE A 293 12.07 -6.42 -18.42
C PHE A 293 12.89 -7.72 -18.54
N ILE A 294 12.92 -8.54 -17.49
CA ILE A 294 13.64 -9.83 -17.45
C ILE A 294 13.03 -10.81 -18.44
N VAL A 295 11.71 -10.99 -18.39
CA VAL A 295 10.98 -11.90 -19.28
C VAL A 295 11.13 -11.50 -20.75
N SER A 296 11.04 -10.20 -21.08
CA SER A 296 11.25 -9.71 -22.42
C SER A 296 12.64 -10.03 -22.93
N GLY A 297 13.67 -9.85 -22.08
CA GLY A 297 15.07 -10.15 -22.44
C GLY A 297 15.31 -11.64 -22.69
N LEU A 298 14.63 -12.53 -21.96
CA LEU A 298 14.76 -13.97 -22.13
C LEU A 298 13.96 -14.53 -23.32
N THR A 299 12.89 -13.83 -23.73
CA THR A 299 12.01 -14.26 -24.83
C THR A 299 12.36 -13.59 -26.15
N GLY A 300 13.31 -12.64 -26.16
CA GLY A 300 13.70 -11.90 -27.37
C GLY A 300 12.64 -10.90 -27.84
N ARG A 301 11.65 -10.56 -27.02
CA ARG A 301 10.64 -9.57 -27.34
C ARG A 301 11.17 -8.15 -27.17
N GLN A 302 10.69 -7.23 -28.00
CA GLN A 302 11.01 -5.80 -27.85
C GLN A 302 10.49 -5.27 -26.52
N ARG A 303 11.35 -4.54 -25.82
CA ARG A 303 11.03 -3.89 -24.55
C ARG A 303 10.30 -2.57 -24.82
N ASP A 304 9.09 -2.45 -24.33
CA ASP A 304 8.31 -1.20 -24.37
C ASP A 304 8.04 -0.74 -22.92
N SER A 305 8.77 0.30 -22.52
CA SER A 305 8.69 0.83 -21.15
C SER A 305 7.29 1.37 -20.82
N LEU A 306 6.58 1.96 -21.79
CA LEU A 306 5.23 2.47 -21.57
C LEU A 306 4.21 1.35 -21.37
N ASN A 307 4.30 0.26 -22.12
CA ASN A 307 3.43 -0.90 -21.91
C ASN A 307 3.74 -1.57 -20.57
N SER A 308 5.01 -1.64 -20.17
CA SER A 308 5.41 -2.19 -18.86
C SER A 308 4.88 -1.33 -17.70
N LEU A 309 5.02 -0.01 -17.83
CA LEU A 309 4.47 0.94 -16.84
C LEU A 309 2.96 0.87 -16.77
N SER A 310 2.28 0.78 -17.90
CA SER A 310 0.82 0.69 -17.96
C SER A 310 0.30 -0.62 -17.33
N LEU A 311 1.00 -1.73 -17.58
CA LEU A 311 0.68 -3.01 -16.95
C LEU A 311 0.88 -2.93 -15.43
N ALA A 312 1.98 -2.34 -14.99
CA ALA A 312 2.23 -2.12 -13.58
C ALA A 312 1.14 -1.24 -12.93
N ALA A 313 0.75 -0.15 -13.60
CA ALA A 313 -0.34 0.71 -13.13
C ALA A 313 -1.67 -0.04 -12.99
N ILE A 314 -2.04 -0.86 -13.97
CA ILE A 314 -3.26 -1.68 -13.90
C ILE A 314 -3.20 -2.63 -12.69
N ILE A 315 -2.08 -3.33 -12.50
CA ILE A 315 -1.92 -4.27 -11.38
C ILE A 315 -2.02 -3.54 -10.05
N VAL A 316 -1.31 -2.42 -9.89
CA VAL A 316 -1.35 -1.61 -8.66
C VAL A 316 -2.77 -1.14 -8.37
N LEU A 317 -3.45 -0.53 -9.35
CA LEU A 317 -4.80 0.01 -9.17
C LEU A 317 -5.88 -1.06 -8.93
N ILE A 318 -5.68 -2.29 -9.44
CA ILE A 318 -6.58 -3.41 -9.14
C ILE A 318 -6.36 -3.93 -7.71
N LEU A 319 -5.11 -4.04 -7.27
CA LEU A 319 -4.78 -4.52 -5.93
C LEU A 319 -5.09 -3.47 -4.85
N ASN A 320 -4.87 -2.21 -5.17
CA ASN A 320 -5.13 -1.10 -4.27
C ASN A 320 -5.61 0.13 -5.06
N PRO A 321 -6.92 0.28 -5.27
CA PRO A 321 -7.47 1.40 -6.03
C PRO A 321 -7.37 2.75 -5.30
N THR A 322 -6.83 2.77 -4.08
CA THR A 322 -6.62 3.98 -3.27
C THR A 322 -5.19 4.51 -3.33
N ASP A 323 -4.26 3.85 -4.04
CA ASP A 323 -2.86 4.26 -4.20
C ASP A 323 -2.62 5.32 -5.29
#